data_4600f424f6f39318d861fa4eeddb3c31
#
_entry.id   4600f424f6f39318d861fa4eeddb3c31
#
_cell.length_a   1.000
_cell.length_b   1.000
_cell.length_c   1.000
_cell.angle_alpha   90.00
_cell.angle_beta   90.00
_cell.angle_gamma   90.00
#
_symmetry.space_group_name_H-M   'P 1'
#
loop_
_entity.id
_entity.type
_entity.pdbx_description
1 polymer ?
#
loop_
_entity_poly.entity_id
_entity_poly.type
_entity_poly.pdbx_seq_one_letter_code
_entity_poly.pdbx_strand_id
1 'polypeptide(L)'
;MSEFVKRKVIIVDRTAPSLQEGLRAHGYDCETRTDLTYDDFCKMDDDLDGLVIRSRFRVDAPLIDTKRHLRFIVRLGSGVENIDTEYAERHGITCMSTPEGNAQSVAEHALGLLMAALRHIARADHEVRDGAWRREANKGRELASQRIGIIGYGHTGPAFARILNNFGCELFVYDKFRTDITDNFIHVSSIEEIQEKCNVISLHINYLPENHHLVNEAFLTKVQEGVILLNTCRGSVVDTAALVQAVKSGRVGCAALDVLEYESVRLKIPPKEEWDEALLALSQLDNVILTPHIAGQTFEAEQRHADIALQKILNLKA
;
A
#
# COMPACT_ATOMS: atom_id res chain seq x y z
N MET A 1 -47.56 0.27 -13.18
CA MET A 1 -46.52 0.22 -12.13
C MET A 1 -45.22 -0.14 -12.84
N SER A 2 -44.33 0.82 -13.01
CA SER A 2 -42.98 0.52 -13.55
C SER A 2 -42.30 -0.40 -12.55
N GLU A 3 -41.94 -1.61 -12.95
CA GLU A 3 -41.02 -2.44 -12.21
C GLU A 3 -39.74 -1.62 -12.03
N PHE A 4 -39.43 -1.23 -10.79
CA PHE A 4 -38.12 -0.68 -10.45
C PHE A 4 -37.12 -1.80 -10.69
N VAL A 5 -36.42 -1.75 -11.82
CA VAL A 5 -35.25 -2.62 -12.07
C VAL A 5 -34.29 -2.34 -10.95
N LYS A 6 -34.12 -3.26 -10.01
CA LYS A 6 -33.14 -3.15 -8.93
C LYS A 6 -31.75 -3.21 -9.55
N ARG A 7 -30.93 -2.21 -9.24
CA ARG A 7 -29.52 -2.19 -9.63
C ARG A 7 -28.78 -3.33 -8.92
N LYS A 8 -28.13 -4.19 -9.69
CA LYS A 8 -27.46 -5.37 -9.17
C LYS A 8 -25.98 -5.10 -8.93
N VAL A 9 -25.50 -5.33 -7.70
CA VAL A 9 -24.11 -5.16 -7.30
C VAL A 9 -23.55 -6.46 -6.75
N ILE A 10 -22.37 -6.83 -7.22
CA ILE A 10 -21.65 -8.00 -6.70
C ILE A 10 -20.38 -7.58 -5.97
N ILE A 11 -20.18 -8.16 -4.78
CA ILE A 11 -18.97 -8.00 -3.97
C ILE A 11 -18.19 -9.30 -4.04
N VAL A 12 -16.99 -9.28 -4.62
CA VAL A 12 -16.21 -10.51 -4.84
C VAL A 12 -15.08 -10.73 -3.83
N ASP A 13 -14.84 -9.77 -2.94
CA ASP A 13 -13.84 -9.89 -1.86
C ASP A 13 -14.48 -9.68 -0.48
N ARG A 14 -13.77 -10.09 0.58
CA ARG A 14 -14.21 -9.81 1.95
C ARG A 14 -14.25 -8.32 2.22
N THR A 15 -15.31 -7.88 2.87
CA THR A 15 -15.52 -6.50 3.33
C THR A 15 -16.42 -6.52 4.57
N ALA A 16 -16.48 -5.40 5.28
CA ALA A 16 -17.42 -5.24 6.38
C ALA A 16 -18.86 -5.42 5.92
N PRO A 17 -19.73 -6.10 6.68
CA PRO A 17 -21.13 -6.35 6.31
C PRO A 17 -21.93 -5.08 6.03
N SER A 18 -21.54 -3.95 6.64
CA SER A 18 -22.17 -2.65 6.47
C SER A 18 -22.28 -2.18 5.02
N LEU A 19 -21.33 -2.59 4.15
CA LEU A 19 -21.42 -2.25 2.71
C LEU A 19 -22.60 -2.92 2.05
N GLN A 20 -22.76 -4.23 2.22
CA GLN A 20 -23.87 -4.99 1.63
C GLN A 20 -25.21 -4.55 2.22
N GLU A 21 -25.27 -4.38 3.53
CA GLU A 21 -26.46 -3.91 4.25
C GLU A 21 -26.85 -2.51 3.80
N GLY A 22 -25.89 -1.60 3.70
CA GLY A 22 -26.10 -0.23 3.24
C GLY A 22 -26.58 -0.16 1.81
N LEU A 23 -26.01 -0.92 0.88
CA LEU A 23 -26.45 -1.00 -0.50
C LEU A 23 -27.90 -1.52 -0.59
N ARG A 24 -28.24 -2.59 0.15
CA ARG A 24 -29.60 -3.14 0.18
C ARG A 24 -30.62 -2.14 0.74
N ALA A 25 -30.26 -1.41 1.80
CA ALA A 25 -31.11 -0.37 2.39
C ALA A 25 -31.41 0.77 1.40
N HIS A 26 -30.55 1.00 0.41
CA HIS A 26 -30.73 1.98 -0.65
C HIS A 26 -31.27 1.39 -1.97
N GLY A 27 -31.86 0.18 -1.90
CA GLY A 27 -32.60 -0.42 -3.02
C GLY A 27 -31.76 -1.19 -4.03
N TYR A 28 -30.46 -1.40 -3.77
CA TYR A 28 -29.64 -2.27 -4.60
C TYR A 28 -29.91 -3.74 -4.30
N ASP A 29 -29.88 -4.58 -5.32
CA ASP A 29 -29.77 -6.03 -5.17
C ASP A 29 -28.29 -6.36 -5.05
N CYS A 30 -27.83 -6.63 -3.82
CA CYS A 30 -26.41 -6.79 -3.54
C CYS A 30 -26.11 -8.19 -3.00
N GLU A 31 -25.16 -8.86 -3.66
CA GLU A 31 -24.69 -10.21 -3.30
C GLU A 31 -23.19 -10.20 -3.03
N THR A 32 -22.74 -10.99 -2.01
CA THR A 32 -21.32 -11.22 -1.74
C THR A 32 -20.95 -12.65 -2.15
N ARG A 33 -20.02 -12.76 -3.10
CA ARG A 33 -19.54 -14.00 -3.70
C ARG A 33 -18.01 -14.07 -3.67
N THR A 34 -17.47 -14.43 -2.53
CA THR A 34 -15.99 -14.54 -2.32
C THR A 34 -15.40 -15.85 -2.88
N ASP A 35 -16.19 -16.70 -3.46
CA ASP A 35 -15.81 -17.96 -4.10
C ASP A 35 -15.48 -17.80 -5.59
N LEU A 36 -15.96 -16.75 -6.25
CA LEU A 36 -15.83 -16.58 -7.70
C LEU A 36 -14.36 -16.48 -8.16
N THR A 37 -14.09 -17.25 -9.21
CA THR A 37 -12.87 -17.08 -10.02
C THR A 37 -13.10 -16.04 -11.13
N TYR A 38 -12.04 -15.68 -11.85
CA TYR A 38 -12.13 -14.83 -13.05
C TYR A 38 -13.09 -15.43 -14.09
N ASP A 39 -12.93 -16.73 -14.38
CA ASP A 39 -13.74 -17.44 -15.39
C ASP A 39 -15.18 -17.56 -14.97
N ASP A 40 -15.45 -17.79 -13.68
CA ASP A 40 -16.83 -17.84 -13.15
C ASP A 40 -17.50 -16.47 -13.30
N PHE A 41 -16.79 -15.40 -12.97
CA PHE A 41 -17.32 -14.04 -13.11
C PHE A 41 -17.63 -13.71 -14.58
N CYS A 42 -16.75 -14.05 -15.52
CA CYS A 42 -16.99 -13.84 -16.95
C CYS A 42 -18.24 -14.58 -17.47
N LYS A 43 -18.53 -15.76 -16.93
CA LYS A 43 -19.67 -16.61 -17.33
C LYS A 43 -21.00 -16.24 -16.68
N MET A 44 -20.99 -15.36 -15.66
CA MET A 44 -22.22 -14.89 -15.02
C MET A 44 -23.08 -14.08 -15.99
N ASP A 45 -24.39 -14.01 -15.70
CA ASP A 45 -25.32 -13.17 -16.45
C ASP A 45 -24.85 -11.71 -16.52
N ASP A 46 -25.12 -11.07 -17.65
CA ASP A 46 -24.75 -9.68 -17.93
C ASP A 46 -25.83 -8.70 -17.41
N ASP A 47 -26.22 -8.83 -16.16
CA ASP A 47 -27.23 -7.98 -15.51
C ASP A 47 -26.66 -7.14 -14.35
N LEU A 48 -25.31 -7.05 -14.26
CA LEU A 48 -24.63 -6.37 -13.18
C LEU A 48 -24.42 -4.88 -13.47
N ASP A 49 -24.88 -4.02 -12.57
CA ASP A 49 -24.59 -2.57 -12.59
C ASP A 49 -23.26 -2.23 -11.92
N GLY A 50 -22.83 -3.00 -10.93
CA GLY A 50 -21.65 -2.69 -10.15
C GLY A 50 -20.83 -3.89 -9.70
N LEU A 51 -19.51 -3.70 -9.69
CA LEU A 51 -18.53 -4.63 -9.15
C LEU A 51 -17.78 -3.98 -7.99
N VAL A 52 -17.75 -4.66 -6.84
CA VAL A 52 -16.87 -4.31 -5.70
C VAL A 52 -15.81 -5.38 -5.57
N ILE A 53 -14.55 -4.97 -5.67
CA ILE A 53 -13.38 -5.86 -5.70
C ILE A 53 -12.24 -5.28 -4.84
N ARG A 54 -11.36 -6.15 -4.38
CA ARG A 54 -10.08 -5.77 -3.77
C ARG A 54 -8.91 -6.28 -4.59
N SER A 55 -8.66 -7.58 -4.57
CA SER A 55 -7.52 -8.20 -5.28
C SER A 55 -7.85 -9.61 -5.82
N ARG A 56 -9.12 -9.96 -5.90
CA ARG A 56 -9.59 -11.31 -6.27
C ARG A 56 -9.06 -11.76 -7.63
N PHE A 57 -9.18 -10.89 -8.63
CA PHE A 57 -8.72 -11.10 -10.00
C PHE A 57 -8.45 -9.75 -10.68
N ARG A 58 -7.87 -9.82 -11.87
CA ARG A 58 -7.70 -8.65 -12.74
C ARG A 58 -9.03 -8.33 -13.43
N VAL A 59 -9.37 -7.04 -13.50
CA VAL A 59 -10.51 -6.54 -14.27
C VAL A 59 -9.93 -5.90 -15.53
N ASP A 60 -9.76 -6.72 -16.55
CA ASP A 60 -9.18 -6.34 -17.83
C ASP A 60 -10.25 -6.19 -18.93
N ALA A 61 -9.83 -5.79 -20.13
CA ALA A 61 -10.73 -5.59 -21.26
C ALA A 61 -11.58 -6.83 -21.58
N PRO A 62 -11.04 -8.07 -21.66
CA PRO A 62 -11.87 -9.26 -21.92
C PRO A 62 -12.96 -9.48 -20.88
N LEU A 63 -12.68 -9.23 -19.60
CA LEU A 63 -13.69 -9.35 -18.54
C LEU A 63 -14.76 -8.26 -18.70
N ILE A 64 -14.34 -7.01 -18.93
CA ILE A 64 -15.27 -5.88 -19.10
C ILE A 64 -16.23 -6.12 -20.26
N ASP A 65 -15.73 -6.66 -21.38
CA ASP A 65 -16.56 -6.97 -22.56
C ASP A 65 -17.67 -7.98 -22.28
N THR A 66 -17.52 -8.81 -21.24
CA THR A 66 -18.59 -9.75 -20.82
C THR A 66 -19.70 -9.09 -20.01
N LYS A 67 -19.55 -7.81 -19.60
CA LYS A 67 -20.43 -7.10 -18.65
C LYS A 67 -20.89 -5.75 -19.22
N ARG A 68 -21.77 -5.78 -20.23
CA ARG A 68 -22.22 -4.59 -20.98
C ARG A 68 -23.07 -3.61 -20.15
N HIS A 69 -23.68 -4.11 -19.05
CA HIS A 69 -24.51 -3.29 -18.16
C HIS A 69 -23.72 -2.71 -16.99
N LEU A 70 -22.44 -3.06 -16.86
CA LEU A 70 -21.59 -2.59 -15.79
C LEU A 70 -21.41 -1.06 -15.87
N ARG A 71 -21.74 -0.37 -14.80
CA ARG A 71 -21.68 1.12 -14.72
C ARG A 71 -20.59 1.61 -13.82
N PHE A 72 -20.19 0.82 -12.85
CA PHE A 72 -19.12 1.19 -11.93
C PHE A 72 -18.35 -0.01 -11.40
N ILE A 73 -17.08 0.26 -11.09
CA ILE A 73 -16.19 -0.66 -10.39
C ILE A 73 -15.64 0.08 -9.17
N VAL A 74 -15.75 -0.52 -7.98
CA VAL A 74 -15.15 0.02 -6.75
C VAL A 74 -14.07 -0.91 -6.26
N ARG A 75 -12.86 -0.38 -6.16
CA ARG A 75 -11.73 -1.08 -5.55
C ARG A 75 -11.63 -0.70 -4.08
N LEU A 76 -11.77 -1.70 -3.18
CA LEU A 76 -11.59 -1.51 -1.73
C LEU A 76 -10.09 -1.43 -1.40
N GLY A 77 -9.53 -0.23 -1.45
CA GLY A 77 -8.13 0.07 -1.21
C GLY A 77 -7.61 1.21 -2.08
N SER A 78 -6.29 1.48 -2.02
CA SER A 78 -5.68 2.66 -2.62
C SER A 78 -5.34 2.49 -4.11
N GLY A 79 -4.66 1.43 -4.47
CA GLY A 79 -4.23 1.21 -5.86
C GLY A 79 -5.35 0.66 -6.74
N VAL A 80 -5.21 0.81 -8.04
CA VAL A 80 -6.15 0.30 -9.05
C VAL A 80 -5.44 -0.56 -10.11
N GLU A 81 -4.24 -1.04 -9.82
CA GLU A 81 -3.36 -1.72 -10.77
C GLU A 81 -3.96 -3.04 -11.30
N ASN A 82 -4.95 -3.59 -10.61
CA ASN A 82 -5.69 -4.77 -11.06
C ASN A 82 -6.90 -4.43 -11.94
N ILE A 83 -7.15 -3.15 -12.25
CA ILE A 83 -8.29 -2.69 -13.07
C ILE A 83 -7.73 -1.94 -14.27
N ASP A 84 -8.16 -2.30 -15.48
CA ASP A 84 -7.92 -1.51 -16.67
C ASP A 84 -8.88 -0.31 -16.67
N THR A 85 -8.49 0.73 -15.91
CA THR A 85 -9.33 1.92 -15.71
C THR A 85 -9.55 2.69 -17.00
N GLU A 86 -8.54 2.74 -17.88
CA GLU A 86 -8.64 3.45 -19.17
C GLU A 86 -9.65 2.75 -20.09
N TYR A 87 -9.61 1.42 -20.15
CA TYR A 87 -10.57 0.66 -20.92
C TYR A 87 -11.98 0.79 -20.36
N ALA A 88 -12.14 0.68 -19.04
CA ALA A 88 -13.41 0.83 -18.36
C ALA A 88 -14.05 2.21 -18.61
N GLU A 89 -13.28 3.28 -18.47
CA GLU A 89 -13.76 4.65 -18.67
C GLU A 89 -14.21 4.90 -20.14
N ARG A 90 -13.48 4.36 -21.12
CA ARG A 90 -13.89 4.41 -22.54
C ARG A 90 -15.22 3.70 -22.81
N HIS A 91 -15.60 2.75 -21.96
CA HIS A 91 -16.89 2.04 -22.02
C HIS A 91 -17.96 2.64 -21.08
N GLY A 92 -17.71 3.83 -20.52
CA GLY A 92 -18.66 4.53 -19.66
C GLY A 92 -18.75 3.96 -18.24
N ILE A 93 -17.77 3.14 -17.81
CA ILE A 93 -17.73 2.54 -16.49
C ILE A 93 -16.91 3.44 -15.56
N THR A 94 -17.52 3.90 -14.47
CA THR A 94 -16.84 4.72 -13.47
C THR A 94 -15.98 3.85 -12.54
N CYS A 95 -14.66 4.06 -12.55
CA CYS A 95 -13.75 3.38 -11.64
C CYS A 95 -13.51 4.24 -10.38
N MET A 96 -13.68 3.64 -9.21
CA MET A 96 -13.49 4.29 -7.91
C MET A 96 -12.57 3.45 -7.03
N SER A 97 -11.78 4.12 -6.18
CA SER A 97 -10.99 3.49 -5.12
C SER A 97 -11.26 4.15 -3.78
N THR A 98 -10.75 3.58 -2.69
CA THR A 98 -10.98 4.07 -1.33
C THR A 98 -9.65 4.31 -0.58
N PRO A 99 -8.72 5.13 -1.12
CA PRO A 99 -7.38 5.30 -0.55
C PRO A 99 -7.39 5.91 0.86
N GLU A 100 -8.45 6.63 1.20
CA GLU A 100 -8.64 7.24 2.52
C GLU A 100 -8.84 6.18 3.62
N GLY A 101 -9.38 5.01 3.25
CA GLY A 101 -9.82 3.98 4.19
C GLY A 101 -8.70 3.36 5.03
N ASN A 102 -7.51 3.20 4.47
CA ASN A 102 -6.37 2.57 5.16
C ASN A 102 -5.22 3.52 5.50
N ALA A 103 -5.35 4.82 5.24
CA ALA A 103 -4.25 5.76 5.43
C ALA A 103 -3.69 5.75 6.86
N GLN A 104 -4.57 5.73 7.87
CA GLN A 104 -4.18 5.65 9.28
C GLN A 104 -3.49 4.32 9.60
N SER A 105 -4.04 3.19 9.13
CA SER A 105 -3.45 1.87 9.39
C SER A 105 -2.05 1.73 8.79
N VAL A 106 -1.85 2.23 7.57
CA VAL A 106 -0.53 2.25 6.92
C VAL A 106 0.46 3.12 7.71
N ALA A 107 0.01 4.28 8.20
CA ALA A 107 0.84 5.18 8.99
C ALA A 107 1.27 4.55 10.32
N GLU A 108 0.37 3.86 11.02
CA GLU A 108 0.67 3.14 12.25
C GLU A 108 1.61 1.95 12.02
N HIS A 109 1.41 1.20 10.94
CA HIS A 109 2.30 0.11 10.57
C HIS A 109 3.69 0.62 10.22
N ALA A 110 3.80 1.70 9.44
CA ALA A 110 5.07 2.35 9.12
C ALA A 110 5.80 2.83 10.39
N LEU A 111 5.08 3.38 11.38
CA LEU A 111 5.66 3.70 12.69
C LEU A 111 6.16 2.45 13.41
N GLY A 112 5.38 1.36 13.40
CA GLY A 112 5.78 0.07 13.99
C GLY A 112 7.08 -0.46 13.37
N LEU A 113 7.17 -0.46 12.04
CA LEU A 113 8.38 -0.83 11.30
C LEU A 113 9.56 0.09 11.62
N LEU A 114 9.35 1.41 11.67
CA LEU A 114 10.37 2.39 12.03
C LEU A 114 10.91 2.14 13.43
N MET A 115 10.04 1.94 14.40
CA MET A 115 10.44 1.63 15.78
C MET A 115 11.16 0.29 15.88
N ALA A 116 10.72 -0.71 15.14
CA ALA A 116 11.40 -2.01 15.07
C ALA A 116 12.81 -1.89 14.48
N ALA A 117 12.99 -1.06 13.45
CA ALA A 117 14.29 -0.77 12.83
C ALA A 117 15.21 0.03 13.78
N LEU A 118 14.74 1.15 14.34
CA LEU A 118 15.52 2.02 15.23
C LEU A 118 15.98 1.32 16.51
N ARG A 119 15.17 0.40 17.03
CA ARG A 119 15.40 -0.28 18.31
C ARG A 119 15.82 -1.74 18.15
N HIS A 120 16.04 -2.21 16.91
CA HIS A 120 16.43 -3.58 16.58
C HIS A 120 15.49 -4.64 17.15
N ILE A 121 14.18 -4.35 17.28
CA ILE A 121 13.22 -5.19 18.04
C ILE A 121 13.15 -6.59 17.45
N ALA A 122 13.00 -6.72 16.12
CA ALA A 122 12.87 -8.03 15.47
C ALA A 122 14.12 -8.90 15.66
N ARG A 123 15.30 -8.31 15.46
CA ARG A 123 16.60 -9.01 15.68
C ARG A 123 16.78 -9.39 17.14
N ALA A 124 16.52 -8.46 18.06
CA ALA A 124 16.69 -8.71 19.49
C ALA A 124 15.76 -9.81 20.01
N ASP A 125 14.49 -9.85 19.54
CA ASP A 125 13.57 -10.91 19.88
C ASP A 125 14.07 -12.28 19.39
N HIS A 126 14.54 -12.36 18.15
CA HIS A 126 15.10 -13.56 17.56
C HIS A 126 16.33 -14.06 18.36
N GLU A 127 17.29 -13.16 18.63
CA GLU A 127 18.50 -13.47 19.40
C GLU A 127 18.16 -14.02 20.81
N VAL A 128 17.22 -13.40 21.52
CA VAL A 128 16.81 -13.85 22.86
C VAL A 128 16.15 -15.24 22.82
N ARG A 129 15.33 -15.52 21.83
CA ARG A 129 14.71 -16.85 21.63
C ARG A 129 15.74 -17.93 21.33
N ASP A 130 16.84 -17.56 20.66
CA ASP A 130 17.97 -18.44 20.39
C ASP A 130 18.99 -18.51 21.56
N GLY A 131 18.66 -17.91 22.70
CA GLY A 131 19.47 -17.96 23.91
C GLY A 131 20.58 -16.92 24.00
N ALA A 132 20.66 -15.97 23.06
CA ALA A 132 21.65 -14.90 23.09
C ALA A 132 21.13 -13.65 23.80
N TRP A 133 21.97 -13.08 24.71
CA TRP A 133 21.63 -11.89 25.51
C TRP A 133 22.62 -10.74 25.20
N ARG A 134 22.41 -10.07 24.06
CA ARG A 134 23.39 -9.12 23.48
C ARG A 134 22.94 -7.66 23.64
N ARG A 135 23.01 -7.11 24.85
CA ARG A 135 22.53 -5.75 25.16
C ARG A 135 23.22 -4.65 24.37
N GLU A 136 24.55 -4.66 24.31
CA GLU A 136 25.32 -3.60 23.62
C GLU A 136 25.14 -3.67 22.09
N ALA A 137 25.08 -4.86 21.50
CA ALA A 137 24.86 -5.02 20.07
C ALA A 137 23.46 -4.56 19.62
N ASN A 138 22.50 -4.55 20.55
CA ASN A 138 21.12 -4.11 20.29
C ASN A 138 20.83 -2.68 20.80
N LYS A 139 21.89 -1.88 21.06
CA LYS A 139 21.73 -0.46 21.39
C LYS A 139 21.16 0.30 20.19
N GLY A 140 19.93 0.82 20.34
CA GLY A 140 19.20 1.52 19.29
C GLY A 140 19.31 3.05 19.37
N ARG A 141 18.50 3.72 18.54
CA ARG A 141 18.39 5.18 18.46
C ARG A 141 16.99 5.63 18.91
N GLU A 142 16.87 6.88 19.36
CA GLU A 142 15.59 7.51 19.69
C GLU A 142 14.97 8.13 18.43
N LEU A 143 13.65 8.01 18.30
CA LEU A 143 12.90 8.57 17.17
C LEU A 143 12.98 10.10 17.14
N ALA A 144 12.93 10.75 18.31
CA ALA A 144 13.00 12.22 18.42
C ALA A 144 14.27 12.84 17.79
N SER A 145 15.37 12.09 17.71
CA SER A 145 16.63 12.56 17.13
C SER A 145 16.75 12.34 15.62
N GLN A 146 15.69 11.81 14.98
CA GLN A 146 15.76 11.45 13.57
C GLN A 146 15.29 12.58 12.66
N ARG A 147 15.91 12.65 11.48
CA ARG A 147 15.45 13.45 10.34
C ARG A 147 14.83 12.49 9.34
N ILE A 148 13.52 12.65 9.11
CA ILE A 148 12.72 11.70 8.35
C ILE A 148 12.26 12.33 7.04
N GLY A 149 12.68 11.73 5.93
CA GLY A 149 12.23 12.06 4.59
C GLY A 149 10.99 11.24 4.24
N ILE A 150 9.90 11.91 3.88
CA ILE A 150 8.65 11.30 3.41
C ILE A 150 8.54 11.60 1.91
N ILE A 151 8.64 10.56 1.08
CA ILE A 151 8.49 10.67 -0.37
C ILE A 151 7.08 10.24 -0.75
N GLY A 152 6.25 11.21 -1.15
CA GLY A 152 4.81 11.07 -1.38
C GLY A 152 3.96 11.63 -0.24
N TYR A 153 3.09 12.59 -0.56
CA TYR A 153 2.25 13.27 0.43
C TYR A 153 0.76 13.27 0.03
N GLY A 154 0.28 12.11 -0.47
CA GLY A 154 -1.10 11.87 -0.84
C GLY A 154 -2.01 11.65 0.39
N HIS A 155 -2.37 10.39 0.69
CA HIS A 155 -3.20 10.02 1.85
C HIS A 155 -2.36 9.48 3.01
N THR A 156 -1.43 8.58 2.75
CA THR A 156 -0.63 7.90 3.79
C THR A 156 0.50 8.76 4.32
N GLY A 157 1.18 9.54 3.47
CA GLY A 157 2.26 10.45 3.88
C GLY A 157 1.84 11.46 4.94
N PRO A 158 0.74 12.23 4.74
CA PRO A 158 0.21 13.14 5.76
C PRO A 158 -0.22 12.43 7.05
N ALA A 159 -0.79 11.22 6.95
CA ALA A 159 -1.17 10.45 8.14
C ALA A 159 0.06 10.05 8.95
N PHE A 160 1.12 9.59 8.28
CA PHE A 160 2.39 9.25 8.92
C PHE A 160 3.09 10.48 9.51
N ALA A 161 3.16 11.59 8.77
CA ALA A 161 3.74 12.85 9.25
C ALA A 161 3.05 13.37 10.53
N ARG A 162 1.70 13.32 10.59
CA ARG A 162 0.95 13.71 11.79
C ARG A 162 1.27 12.87 13.01
N ILE A 163 1.47 11.55 12.85
CA ILE A 163 1.89 10.68 13.95
C ILE A 163 3.28 11.07 14.41
N LEU A 164 4.24 11.23 13.47
CA LEU A 164 5.64 11.53 13.76
C LEU A 164 5.83 12.90 14.42
N ASN A 165 5.01 13.89 14.09
CA ASN A 165 5.07 15.22 14.71
C ASN A 165 4.99 15.18 16.24
N ASN A 166 4.24 14.21 16.80
CA ASN A 166 4.13 14.05 18.25
C ASN A 166 5.39 13.50 18.92
N PHE A 167 6.36 12.99 18.15
CA PHE A 167 7.63 12.49 18.67
C PHE A 167 8.76 13.52 18.64
N GLY A 168 8.54 14.69 18.00
CA GLY A 168 9.51 15.77 17.95
C GLY A 168 10.66 15.58 16.98
N CYS A 169 10.56 14.64 16.02
CA CYS A 169 11.54 14.48 14.95
C CYS A 169 11.37 15.54 13.84
N GLU A 170 12.43 15.82 13.09
CA GLU A 170 12.38 16.70 11.92
C GLU A 170 11.81 15.96 10.71
N LEU A 171 10.84 16.57 10.02
CA LEU A 171 10.16 15.97 8.87
C LEU A 171 10.45 16.75 7.59
N PHE A 172 10.98 16.05 6.59
CA PHE A 172 11.22 16.53 5.23
C PHE A 172 10.26 15.81 4.29
N VAL A 173 9.57 16.56 3.44
CA VAL A 173 8.51 16.01 2.60
C VAL A 173 8.72 16.40 1.15
N TYR A 174 8.65 15.42 0.28
CA TYR A 174 8.60 15.61 -1.17
C TYR A 174 7.34 14.97 -1.74
N ASP A 175 6.63 15.72 -2.58
CA ASP A 175 5.59 15.18 -3.45
C ASP A 175 5.71 15.79 -4.84
N LYS A 176 5.62 14.95 -5.87
CA LYS A 176 5.77 15.37 -7.27
C LYS A 176 4.60 16.22 -7.76
N PHE A 177 3.40 15.97 -7.23
CA PHE A 177 2.15 16.55 -7.73
C PHE A 177 1.57 17.60 -6.79
N ARG A 178 1.89 17.53 -5.49
CA ARG A 178 1.36 18.46 -4.49
C ARG A 178 2.37 19.55 -4.19
N THR A 179 2.03 20.76 -4.61
CA THR A 179 2.79 21.99 -4.30
C THR A 179 2.11 22.86 -3.23
N ASP A 180 0.91 22.47 -2.80
CA ASP A 180 0.03 23.17 -1.87
C ASP A 180 0.15 22.68 -0.41
N ILE A 181 1.30 22.12 -0.05
CA ILE A 181 1.53 21.56 1.29
C ILE A 181 1.75 22.73 2.26
N THR A 182 0.86 22.87 3.25
CA THR A 182 0.83 23.98 4.20
C THR A 182 1.02 23.56 5.65
N ASP A 183 1.29 22.29 5.93
CA ASP A 183 1.55 21.79 7.27
C ASP A 183 2.80 22.45 7.85
N ASN A 184 2.66 23.18 8.96
CA ASN A 184 3.71 24.02 9.55
C ASN A 184 4.79 23.24 10.34
N PHE A 185 4.63 21.93 10.46
CA PHE A 185 5.55 21.04 11.18
C PHE A 185 6.43 20.19 10.24
N ILE A 186 6.42 20.50 8.95
CA ILE A 186 7.25 19.82 7.95
C ILE A 186 8.07 20.83 7.14
N HIS A 187 9.17 20.34 6.55
CA HIS A 187 9.96 21.04 5.55
C HIS A 187 9.64 20.47 4.17
N VAL A 188 9.02 21.28 3.30
CA VAL A 188 8.85 20.89 1.89
C VAL A 188 10.23 20.90 1.23
N SER A 189 10.62 19.80 0.60
CA SER A 189 12.00 19.52 0.19
C SER A 189 12.04 18.88 -1.19
N SER A 190 13.24 18.81 -1.79
CA SER A 190 13.50 17.98 -2.95
C SER A 190 13.91 16.55 -2.57
N ILE A 191 13.93 15.64 -3.54
CA ILE A 191 14.46 14.28 -3.32
C ILE A 191 15.94 14.33 -2.93
N GLU A 192 16.72 15.20 -3.58
CA GLU A 192 18.14 15.39 -3.31
C GLU A 192 18.38 15.87 -1.88
N GLU A 193 17.57 16.79 -1.40
CA GLU A 193 17.66 17.28 -0.02
C GLU A 193 17.31 16.19 1.00
N ILE A 194 16.31 15.35 0.71
CA ILE A 194 15.96 14.19 1.53
C ILE A 194 17.13 13.19 1.58
N GLN A 195 17.73 12.89 0.41
CA GLN A 195 18.89 12.00 0.34
C GLN A 195 20.08 12.52 1.15
N GLU A 196 20.34 13.82 1.08
CA GLU A 196 21.47 14.46 1.75
C GLU A 196 21.27 14.61 3.26
N LYS A 197 20.05 14.95 3.72
CA LYS A 197 19.80 15.34 5.12
C LYS A 197 19.17 14.26 5.98
N CYS A 198 18.39 13.35 5.41
CA CYS A 198 17.57 12.43 6.20
C CYS A 198 18.31 11.12 6.49
N ASN A 199 18.18 10.65 7.73
CA ASN A 199 18.68 9.35 8.17
C ASN A 199 17.58 8.26 8.23
N VAL A 200 16.34 8.64 7.90
CA VAL A 200 15.21 7.75 7.64
C VAL A 200 14.53 8.23 6.36
N ILE A 201 14.21 7.33 5.44
CA ILE A 201 13.43 7.61 4.22
C ILE A 201 12.24 6.67 4.18
N SER A 202 11.04 7.23 4.08
CA SER A 202 9.78 6.48 4.01
C SER A 202 9.05 6.78 2.69
N LEU A 203 8.67 5.71 1.98
CA LEU A 203 8.02 5.80 0.69
C LEU A 203 6.49 5.71 0.84
N HIS A 204 5.77 6.70 0.30
CA HIS A 204 4.32 6.84 0.36
C HIS A 204 3.70 7.21 -1.00
N ILE A 205 4.31 6.73 -2.08
CA ILE A 205 3.90 7.00 -3.46
C ILE A 205 3.05 5.86 -4.01
N ASN A 206 2.22 6.17 -5.00
CA ASN A 206 1.53 5.16 -5.79
C ASN A 206 2.47 4.59 -6.87
N TYR A 207 2.11 3.43 -7.42
CA TYR A 207 2.80 2.92 -8.61
C TYR A 207 2.39 3.75 -9.84
N LEU A 208 3.40 4.31 -10.47
CA LEU A 208 3.36 4.83 -11.83
C LEU A 208 4.56 4.25 -12.58
N PRO A 209 4.52 4.08 -13.91
CA PRO A 209 5.67 3.55 -14.66
C PRO A 209 6.98 4.28 -14.36
N GLU A 210 6.93 5.59 -14.18
CA GLU A 210 8.07 6.44 -13.82
C GLU A 210 8.61 6.24 -12.40
N ASN A 211 7.83 5.62 -11.51
CA ASN A 211 8.23 5.28 -10.15
C ASN A 211 8.87 3.88 -10.05
N HIS A 212 8.86 3.12 -11.15
CA HIS A 212 9.52 1.82 -11.20
C HIS A 212 11.00 1.96 -10.91
N HIS A 213 11.48 1.25 -9.89
CA HIS A 213 12.86 1.33 -9.42
C HIS A 213 13.33 2.77 -9.16
N LEU A 214 12.45 3.63 -8.61
CA LEU A 214 12.85 4.95 -8.15
C LEU A 214 14.01 4.85 -7.15
N VAL A 215 13.93 3.88 -6.23
CA VAL A 215 15.00 3.55 -5.29
C VAL A 215 15.88 2.46 -5.91
N ASN A 216 16.82 2.89 -6.73
CA ASN A 216 17.84 2.08 -7.40
C ASN A 216 19.24 2.40 -6.87
N GLU A 217 20.28 1.85 -7.48
CA GLU A 217 21.68 2.10 -7.09
C GLU A 217 22.01 3.60 -7.12
N ALA A 218 21.60 4.34 -8.17
CA ALA A 218 21.89 5.78 -8.28
C ALA A 218 21.20 6.61 -7.18
N PHE A 219 20.02 6.20 -6.72
CA PHE A 219 19.36 6.79 -5.56
C PHE A 219 20.11 6.45 -4.27
N LEU A 220 20.42 5.15 -4.07
CA LEU A 220 21.02 4.64 -2.83
C LEU A 220 22.47 5.12 -2.61
N THR A 221 23.21 5.44 -3.66
CA THR A 221 24.57 6.02 -3.51
C THR A 221 24.56 7.44 -2.92
N LYS A 222 23.44 8.17 -3.04
CA LYS A 222 23.32 9.57 -2.58
C LYS A 222 22.77 9.72 -1.17
N VAL A 223 22.20 8.66 -0.58
CA VAL A 223 21.62 8.75 0.76
C VAL A 223 22.68 8.77 1.85
N GLN A 224 22.31 9.21 3.04
CA GLN A 224 23.16 9.16 4.23
C GLN A 224 23.61 7.72 4.52
N GLU A 225 24.87 7.54 4.93
CA GLU A 225 25.37 6.24 5.38
C GLU A 225 24.58 5.74 6.60
N GLY A 226 24.18 4.48 6.56
CA GLY A 226 23.36 3.88 7.61
C GLY A 226 21.89 4.32 7.61
N VAL A 227 21.38 4.88 6.50
CA VAL A 227 19.96 5.27 6.38
C VAL A 227 19.03 4.10 6.67
N ILE A 228 17.89 4.40 7.28
CA ILE A 228 16.74 3.45 7.39
C ILE A 228 15.80 3.70 6.23
N LEU A 229 15.52 2.66 5.44
CA LEU A 229 14.56 2.71 4.34
C LEU A 229 13.27 1.99 4.73
N LEU A 230 12.13 2.69 4.62
CA LEU A 230 10.80 2.12 4.83
C LEU A 230 10.03 2.09 3.50
N ASN A 231 9.44 0.94 3.18
CA ASN A 231 8.55 0.83 2.03
C ASN A 231 7.24 0.13 2.43
N THR A 232 6.17 0.90 2.54
CA THR A 232 4.79 0.44 2.76
C THR A 232 3.87 0.81 1.60
N CYS A 233 4.44 1.17 0.43
CA CYS A 233 3.66 1.65 -0.71
C CYS A 233 3.52 0.59 -1.81
N ARG A 234 4.55 0.40 -2.65
CA ARG A 234 4.61 -0.62 -3.71
C ARG A 234 6.00 -1.21 -3.80
N GLY A 235 6.09 -2.54 -3.95
CA GLY A 235 7.35 -3.26 -4.02
C GLY A 235 8.23 -2.82 -5.18
N SER A 236 7.66 -2.69 -6.37
CA SER A 236 8.34 -2.30 -7.61
C SER A 236 8.94 -0.88 -7.62
N VAL A 237 8.71 -0.08 -6.58
CA VAL A 237 9.39 1.21 -6.38
C VAL A 237 10.86 1.03 -5.98
N VAL A 238 11.21 -0.11 -5.41
CA VAL A 238 12.56 -0.43 -4.92
C VAL A 238 13.15 -1.56 -5.78
N ASP A 239 14.33 -1.34 -6.32
CA ASP A 239 15.16 -2.37 -6.94
C ASP A 239 15.75 -3.24 -5.83
N THR A 240 15.29 -4.50 -5.73
CA THR A 240 15.70 -5.42 -4.67
C THR A 240 17.18 -5.75 -4.74
N ALA A 241 17.74 -5.93 -5.93
CA ALA A 241 19.16 -6.24 -6.10
C ALA A 241 20.04 -5.08 -5.64
N ALA A 242 19.70 -3.85 -6.03
CA ALA A 242 20.39 -2.64 -5.59
C ALA A 242 20.27 -2.45 -4.06
N LEU A 243 19.09 -2.70 -3.49
CA LEU A 243 18.88 -2.62 -2.04
C LEU A 243 19.74 -3.63 -1.29
N VAL A 244 19.82 -4.88 -1.74
CA VAL A 244 20.65 -5.93 -1.13
C VAL A 244 22.12 -5.49 -1.07
N GLN A 245 22.67 -4.90 -2.14
CA GLN A 245 24.03 -4.39 -2.17
C GLN A 245 24.23 -3.20 -1.21
N ALA A 246 23.26 -2.29 -1.15
CA ALA A 246 23.30 -1.14 -0.26
C ALA A 246 23.23 -1.55 1.23
N VAL A 247 22.45 -2.59 1.56
CA VAL A 247 22.38 -3.13 2.92
C VAL A 247 23.67 -3.85 3.29
N LYS A 248 24.22 -4.68 2.40
CA LYS A 248 25.50 -5.39 2.62
C LYS A 248 26.69 -4.44 2.79
N SER A 249 26.70 -3.32 2.07
CA SER A 249 27.75 -2.30 2.18
C SER A 249 27.58 -1.37 3.40
N GLY A 250 26.46 -1.43 4.12
CA GLY A 250 26.13 -0.53 5.23
C GLY A 250 25.60 0.83 4.80
N ARG A 251 25.47 1.11 3.50
CA ARG A 251 24.84 2.34 3.00
C ARG A 251 23.40 2.44 3.51
N VAL A 252 22.64 1.35 3.44
CA VAL A 252 21.37 1.18 4.12
C VAL A 252 21.61 0.41 5.42
N GLY A 253 21.43 1.06 6.55
CA GLY A 253 21.62 0.46 7.86
C GLY A 253 20.52 -0.51 8.25
N CYS A 254 19.30 -0.24 7.81
CA CYS A 254 18.13 -1.15 7.95
C CYS A 254 17.13 -0.89 6.84
N ALA A 255 16.55 -1.95 6.29
CA ALA A 255 15.39 -1.86 5.40
C ALA A 255 14.16 -2.50 6.07
N ALA A 256 13.02 -1.81 6.07
CA ALA A 256 11.77 -2.33 6.59
C ALA A 256 10.68 -2.23 5.50
N LEU A 257 10.28 -3.39 5.00
CA LEU A 257 9.51 -3.54 3.77
C LEU A 257 8.23 -4.33 4.06
N ASP A 258 7.08 -3.70 3.84
CA ASP A 258 5.78 -4.38 3.86
C ASP A 258 5.40 -4.92 2.47
N VAL A 259 6.11 -4.46 1.45
CA VAL A 259 5.85 -4.76 0.03
C VAL A 259 7.13 -5.16 -0.69
N LEU A 260 7.01 -6.09 -1.64
CA LEU A 260 8.14 -6.59 -2.44
C LEU A 260 7.79 -6.54 -3.94
N GLU A 261 8.77 -6.29 -4.82
CA GLU A 261 8.54 -6.22 -6.26
C GLU A 261 8.09 -7.56 -6.89
N TYR A 262 8.24 -8.65 -6.18
CA TYR A 262 7.84 -10.00 -6.57
C TYR A 262 6.34 -10.29 -6.38
N GLU A 263 5.58 -9.33 -5.87
CA GLU A 263 4.15 -9.53 -5.61
C GLU A 263 3.35 -9.65 -6.90
N SER A 264 2.51 -10.67 -6.95
CA SER A 264 1.48 -10.82 -7.98
C SER A 264 0.32 -9.84 -7.76
N VAL A 265 -0.61 -9.76 -8.73
CA VAL A 265 -1.87 -9.01 -8.60
C VAL A 265 -2.68 -9.40 -7.35
N ARG A 266 -2.53 -10.66 -6.90
CA ARG A 266 -3.18 -11.17 -5.69
C ARG A 266 -2.41 -10.87 -4.39
N LEU A 267 -1.39 -10.01 -4.45
CA LEU A 267 -0.51 -9.66 -3.33
C LEU A 267 0.16 -10.90 -2.70
N LYS A 268 0.61 -11.81 -3.54
CA LYS A 268 1.36 -13.02 -3.15
C LYS A 268 2.70 -13.03 -3.86
N ILE A 269 3.73 -13.40 -3.12
CA ILE A 269 5.04 -13.70 -3.70
C ILE A 269 5.11 -15.17 -4.13
N PRO A 270 6.01 -15.54 -5.07
CA PRO A 270 6.21 -16.93 -5.46
C PRO A 270 6.65 -17.80 -4.27
N PRO A 271 6.50 -19.14 -4.35
CA PRO A 271 7.07 -20.06 -3.38
C PRO A 271 8.58 -19.87 -3.24
N LYS A 272 9.13 -20.18 -2.06
CA LYS A 272 10.54 -19.91 -1.74
C LYS A 272 11.52 -20.61 -2.72
N GLU A 273 11.12 -21.72 -3.27
CA GLU A 273 11.88 -22.52 -4.26
C GLU A 273 12.05 -21.79 -5.60
N GLU A 274 11.21 -20.80 -5.87
CA GLU A 274 11.22 -19.98 -7.10
C GLU A 274 11.85 -18.60 -6.88
N TRP A 275 12.34 -18.29 -5.65
CA TRP A 275 12.95 -17.02 -5.37
C TRP A 275 14.28 -16.88 -6.11
N ASP A 276 14.50 -15.72 -6.70
CA ASP A 276 15.78 -15.39 -7.30
C ASP A 276 16.86 -15.10 -6.24
N GLU A 277 18.08 -14.91 -6.70
CA GLU A 277 19.23 -14.65 -5.84
C GLU A 277 19.05 -13.39 -4.98
N ALA A 278 18.42 -12.34 -5.50
CA ALA A 278 18.23 -11.09 -4.79
C ALA A 278 17.23 -11.23 -3.63
N LEU A 279 16.08 -11.89 -3.87
CA LEU A 279 15.07 -12.12 -2.84
C LEU A 279 15.57 -13.10 -1.77
N LEU A 280 16.30 -14.14 -2.18
CA LEU A 280 16.95 -15.07 -1.24
C LEU A 280 17.95 -14.32 -0.37
N ALA A 281 18.82 -13.49 -0.95
CA ALA A 281 19.80 -12.71 -0.22
C ALA A 281 19.13 -11.71 0.75
N LEU A 282 18.10 -11.00 0.28
CA LEU A 282 17.33 -10.04 1.10
C LEU A 282 16.77 -10.72 2.36
N SER A 283 16.20 -11.92 2.19
CA SER A 283 15.56 -12.68 3.28
C SER A 283 16.51 -13.19 4.36
N GLN A 284 17.82 -13.15 4.11
CA GLN A 284 18.86 -13.63 5.03
C GLN A 284 19.57 -12.50 5.78
N LEU A 285 19.23 -11.24 5.50
CA LEU A 285 19.88 -10.09 6.13
C LEU A 285 19.20 -9.76 7.46
N ASP A 286 19.98 -9.78 8.55
CA ASP A 286 19.50 -9.52 9.93
C ASP A 286 18.97 -8.10 10.15
N ASN A 287 19.38 -7.17 9.31
CA ASN A 287 18.97 -5.77 9.32
C ASN A 287 17.87 -5.48 8.27
N VAL A 288 17.13 -6.49 7.85
CA VAL A 288 15.94 -6.38 7.00
C VAL A 288 14.72 -6.88 7.77
N ILE A 289 13.65 -6.09 7.78
CA ILE A 289 12.35 -6.44 8.37
C ILE A 289 11.36 -6.58 7.24
N LEU A 290 10.69 -7.73 7.16
CA LEU A 290 9.71 -8.04 6.12
C LEU A 290 8.35 -8.33 6.74
N THR A 291 7.30 -7.72 6.17
CA THR A 291 5.90 -8.03 6.51
C THR A 291 5.10 -8.28 5.22
N PRO A 292 4.05 -9.12 5.24
CA PRO A 292 3.45 -9.67 4.03
C PRO A 292 2.31 -8.80 3.49
N HIS A 293 2.59 -7.53 3.16
CA HIS A 293 1.66 -6.53 2.62
C HIS A 293 0.41 -6.34 3.51
N ILE A 294 0.65 -6.08 4.79
CA ILE A 294 -0.39 -5.98 5.83
C ILE A 294 -0.56 -4.58 6.40
N ALA A 295 0.21 -3.58 5.95
CA ALA A 295 0.15 -2.23 6.50
C ALA A 295 -1.27 -1.64 6.48
N GLY A 296 -2.05 -1.94 5.45
CA GLY A 296 -3.45 -1.51 5.34
C GLY A 296 -4.48 -2.51 5.88
N GLN A 297 -4.06 -3.60 6.55
CA GLN A 297 -4.93 -4.70 6.96
C GLN A 297 -5.33 -4.56 8.43
N THR A 298 -6.32 -3.75 8.73
CA THR A 298 -6.93 -3.66 10.07
C THR A 298 -8.44 -3.76 9.98
N PHE A 299 -9.09 -4.15 11.08
CA PHE A 299 -10.56 -4.22 11.16
C PHE A 299 -11.18 -2.84 10.89
N GLU A 300 -10.55 -1.78 11.38
CA GLU A 300 -11.00 -0.41 11.19
C GLU A 300 -10.84 0.06 9.75
N ALA A 301 -9.75 -0.35 9.07
CA ALA A 301 -9.58 -0.05 7.65
C ALA A 301 -10.64 -0.76 6.79
N GLU A 302 -10.95 -2.02 7.10
CA GLU A 302 -11.99 -2.77 6.40
C GLU A 302 -13.35 -2.07 6.52
N GLN A 303 -13.71 -1.60 7.73
CA GLN A 303 -14.93 -0.84 7.96
C GLN A 303 -14.92 0.50 7.20
N ARG A 304 -13.83 1.28 7.30
CA ARG A 304 -13.72 2.56 6.57
C ARG A 304 -13.79 2.40 5.06
N HIS A 305 -13.17 1.36 4.50
CA HIS A 305 -13.28 1.05 3.07
C HIS A 305 -14.73 0.80 2.66
N ALA A 306 -15.49 0.04 3.47
CA ALA A 306 -16.90 -0.24 3.24
C ALA A 306 -17.74 1.04 3.26
N ASP A 307 -17.55 1.89 4.27
CA ASP A 307 -18.30 3.14 4.44
C ASP A 307 -18.02 4.14 3.30
N ILE A 308 -16.74 4.30 2.92
CA ILE A 308 -16.34 5.17 1.81
C ILE A 308 -16.87 4.63 0.47
N ALA A 309 -16.78 3.32 0.26
CA ALA A 309 -17.31 2.69 -0.95
C ALA A 309 -18.82 2.91 -1.08
N LEU A 310 -19.58 2.70 0.01
CA LEU A 310 -21.01 2.97 0.06
C LEU A 310 -21.32 4.43 -0.31
N GLN A 311 -20.63 5.39 0.34
CA GLN A 311 -20.83 6.81 0.03
C GLN A 311 -20.52 7.13 -1.44
N LYS A 312 -19.41 6.62 -1.99
CA LYS A 312 -19.04 6.85 -3.39
C LYS A 312 -20.07 6.27 -4.36
N ILE A 313 -20.57 5.07 -4.09
CA ILE A 313 -21.62 4.42 -4.92
C ILE A 313 -22.93 5.22 -4.88
N LEU A 314 -23.36 5.66 -3.69
CA LEU A 314 -24.61 6.42 -3.54
C LEU A 314 -24.53 7.81 -4.18
N ASN A 315 -23.35 8.39 -4.29
CA ASN A 315 -23.09 9.69 -4.93
C ASN A 315 -22.94 9.60 -6.46
N LEU A 316 -22.89 8.39 -7.04
CA LEU A 316 -22.92 8.24 -8.49
C LEU A 316 -24.23 8.80 -9.04
N LYS A 317 -24.13 9.80 -9.91
CA LYS A 317 -25.31 10.32 -10.62
C LYS A 317 -25.95 9.21 -11.44
N ALA A 318 -27.23 9.06 -11.28
CA ALA A 318 -28.07 8.08 -11.99
C ALA A 318 -28.01 8.26 -13.50
#